data_c08cabb0443ec1e04d75630ecfe790cf
#
_entry.id   c08cabb0443ec1e04d75630ecfe790cf
#
_cell.length_a   1.000
_cell.length_b   1.000
_cell.length_c   1.000
_cell.angle_alpha   90.00
_cell.angle_beta   90.00
_cell.angle_gamma   90.00
#
_symmetry.space_group_name_H-M   'P 1'
#
loop_
_entity.id
_entity.type
_entity.pdbx_description
1 polymer ?
#
loop_
_entity_poly.entity_id
_entity_poly.type
_entity_poly.pdbx_seq_one_letter_code
_entity_poly.pdbx_strand_id
1 'polypeptide(L)'
;MQDVTVFVQTYAPAPRMLVFGAIDHAAATARIGSFLGYRVTVCDARPAFATRERFPTADEVVCAWPHTYLASTPVDARTVVCVLTHDPKFDVPLLAAALRTPAAYIGVMGSRRTHADRLARLREAGVDEAGLARLASPVGLDLGARTPEETAVSIAAEIIQHRWGGTGRPLAELSGAIHHAPL
;
A
#
# COMPACT_ATOMS: atom_id res chain seq x y z
N MET A 1 -0.04 -28.33 41.26
CA MET A 1 -0.39 -27.15 40.41
C MET A 1 -1.27 -27.70 39.29
N GLN A 2 -2.46 -27.16 39.10
CA GLN A 2 -3.30 -27.53 37.98
C GLN A 2 -2.91 -26.65 36.79
N ASP A 3 -2.53 -27.25 35.66
CA ASP A 3 -2.28 -26.53 34.44
C ASP A 3 -3.62 -26.08 33.86
N VAL A 4 -3.71 -24.77 33.49
CA VAL A 4 -4.88 -24.17 32.87
C VAL A 4 -4.53 -23.86 31.41
N THR A 5 -5.29 -24.44 30.49
CA THR A 5 -5.18 -24.09 29.07
C THR A 5 -6.16 -22.95 28.75
N VAL A 6 -5.64 -21.83 28.24
CA VAL A 6 -6.46 -20.66 27.86
C VAL A 6 -6.47 -20.56 26.34
N PHE A 7 -7.68 -20.56 25.75
CA PHE A 7 -7.90 -20.26 24.33
C PHE A 7 -8.25 -18.78 24.20
N VAL A 8 -7.47 -18.02 23.41
CA VAL A 8 -7.71 -16.60 23.15
C VAL A 8 -8.04 -16.42 21.67
N GLN A 9 -9.25 -15.97 21.39
CA GLN A 9 -9.67 -15.59 20.02
C GLN A 9 -9.77 -14.07 19.92
N THR A 10 -8.98 -13.48 19.02
CA THR A 10 -8.97 -12.03 18.79
C THR A 10 -9.78 -11.67 17.55
N TYR A 11 -10.69 -10.71 17.69
CA TYR A 11 -11.44 -10.13 16.58
C TYR A 11 -10.89 -8.72 16.31
N ALA A 12 -10.04 -8.60 15.30
CA ALA A 12 -9.54 -7.30 14.85
C ALA A 12 -10.37 -6.79 13.65
N PRO A 13 -10.63 -5.48 13.54
CA PRO A 13 -11.20 -4.90 12.32
C PRO A 13 -10.37 -5.23 11.09
N ALA A 14 -11.01 -5.25 9.91
CA ALA A 14 -10.29 -5.44 8.65
C ALA A 14 -9.14 -4.40 8.51
N PRO A 15 -7.95 -4.81 8.05
CA PRO A 15 -6.85 -3.89 7.81
C PRO A 15 -7.24 -2.88 6.73
N ARG A 16 -6.66 -1.69 6.76
CA ARG A 16 -6.96 -0.64 5.80
C ARG A 16 -6.00 -0.64 4.63
N MET A 17 -6.53 -0.36 3.43
CA MET A 17 -5.74 -0.03 2.26
C MET A 17 -6.14 1.36 1.77
N LEU A 18 -5.19 2.30 1.81
CA LEU A 18 -5.36 3.67 1.34
C LEU A 18 -4.72 3.79 -0.04
N VAL A 19 -5.54 4.01 -1.06
CA VAL A 19 -5.11 4.15 -2.46
C VAL A 19 -5.23 5.61 -2.86
N PHE A 20 -4.11 6.25 -3.13
CA PHE A 20 -4.02 7.65 -3.53
C PHE A 20 -3.77 7.77 -5.03
N GLY A 21 -4.66 8.48 -5.71
CA GLY A 21 -4.73 8.61 -7.17
C GLY A 21 -5.86 7.79 -7.77
N ALA A 22 -6.70 8.43 -8.60
CA ALA A 22 -7.89 7.81 -9.18
C ALA A 22 -7.68 7.49 -10.67
N ILE A 23 -6.70 6.64 -10.94
CA ILE A 23 -6.37 6.12 -12.29
C ILE A 23 -6.79 4.65 -12.43
N ASP A 24 -6.65 4.05 -13.60
CA ASP A 24 -7.07 2.66 -13.86
C ASP A 24 -6.31 1.64 -12.99
N HIS A 25 -5.01 1.87 -12.75
CA HIS A 25 -4.23 1.07 -11.81
C HIS A 25 -4.80 1.13 -10.38
N ALA A 26 -5.32 2.29 -9.95
CA ALA A 26 -5.96 2.43 -8.66
C ALA A 26 -7.27 1.64 -8.59
N ALA A 27 -8.05 1.59 -9.68
CA ALA A 27 -9.27 0.81 -9.73
C ALA A 27 -8.98 -0.69 -9.64
N ALA A 28 -7.95 -1.18 -10.33
CA ALA A 28 -7.51 -2.57 -10.23
C ALA A 28 -6.95 -2.90 -8.83
N THR A 29 -6.14 -1.99 -8.26
CA THR A 29 -5.59 -2.14 -6.89
C THR A 29 -6.70 -2.14 -5.83
N ALA A 30 -7.72 -1.30 -5.97
CA ALA A 30 -8.87 -1.29 -5.06
C ALA A 30 -9.65 -2.62 -5.11
N ARG A 31 -9.87 -3.18 -6.31
CA ARG A 31 -10.54 -4.48 -6.48
C ARG A 31 -9.78 -5.61 -5.81
N ILE A 32 -8.48 -5.72 -6.05
CA ILE A 32 -7.67 -6.78 -5.43
C ILE A 32 -7.50 -6.57 -3.93
N GLY A 33 -7.42 -5.33 -3.45
CA GLY A 33 -7.39 -5.00 -2.03
C GLY A 33 -8.66 -5.44 -1.31
N SER A 34 -9.84 -5.17 -1.89
CA SER A 34 -11.13 -5.65 -1.40
C SER A 34 -11.20 -7.19 -1.39
N PHE A 35 -10.73 -7.85 -2.45
CA PHE A 35 -10.65 -9.31 -2.53
C PHE A 35 -9.76 -9.90 -1.41
N LEU A 36 -8.68 -9.23 -1.04
CA LEU A 36 -7.77 -9.62 0.04
C LEU A 36 -8.30 -9.28 1.44
N GLY A 37 -9.51 -8.74 1.56
CA GLY A 37 -10.15 -8.42 2.84
C GLY A 37 -9.71 -7.10 3.48
N TYR A 38 -9.10 -6.20 2.71
CA TYR A 38 -8.83 -4.83 3.18
C TYR A 38 -10.09 -3.98 3.13
N ARG A 39 -10.24 -3.09 4.10
CA ARG A 39 -11.14 -1.93 3.96
C ARG A 39 -10.44 -0.90 3.07
N VAL A 40 -10.93 -0.74 1.86
CA VAL A 40 -10.28 0.07 0.82
C VAL A 40 -10.87 1.48 0.77
N THR A 41 -10.01 2.48 0.88
CA THR A 41 -10.35 3.88 0.60
C THR A 41 -9.55 4.38 -0.60
N VAL A 42 -10.21 4.96 -1.58
CA VAL A 42 -9.57 5.65 -2.72
C VAL A 42 -9.68 7.15 -2.52
N CYS A 43 -8.58 7.88 -2.63
CA CYS A 43 -8.54 9.34 -2.47
C CYS A 43 -7.85 10.01 -3.65
N ASP A 44 -8.49 11.01 -4.23
CA ASP A 44 -7.91 11.90 -5.27
C ASP A 44 -8.48 13.31 -5.12
N ALA A 45 -7.66 14.32 -5.40
CA ALA A 45 -8.08 15.72 -5.30
C ALA A 45 -9.00 16.17 -6.45
N ARG A 46 -9.13 15.38 -7.51
CA ARG A 46 -9.88 15.71 -8.72
C ARG A 46 -11.28 15.09 -8.66
N PRO A 47 -12.36 15.89 -8.53
CA PRO A 47 -13.73 15.36 -8.37
C PRO A 47 -14.21 14.53 -9.57
N ALA A 48 -13.75 14.86 -10.78
CA ALA A 48 -14.09 14.09 -11.98
C ALA A 48 -13.54 12.65 -11.98
N PHE A 49 -12.56 12.35 -11.16
CA PHE A 49 -11.92 11.04 -11.08
C PHE A 49 -12.29 10.27 -9.79
N ALA A 50 -12.48 10.98 -8.68
CA ALA A 50 -12.83 10.38 -7.38
C ALA A 50 -14.35 10.13 -7.31
N THR A 51 -14.85 9.15 -8.07
CA THR A 51 -16.28 8.83 -8.10
C THR A 51 -16.57 7.37 -7.76
N ARG A 52 -17.75 7.11 -7.17
CA ARG A 52 -18.18 5.76 -6.80
C ARG A 52 -18.33 4.83 -8.01
N GLU A 53 -18.72 5.39 -9.15
CA GLU A 53 -18.89 4.64 -10.41
C GLU A 53 -17.55 4.05 -10.89
N ARG A 54 -16.46 4.77 -10.69
CA ARG A 54 -15.11 4.30 -11.05
C ARG A 54 -14.54 3.30 -10.06
N PHE A 55 -14.96 3.38 -8.79
CA PHE A 55 -14.45 2.53 -7.70
C PHE A 55 -15.57 1.82 -6.95
N PRO A 56 -16.37 0.96 -7.62
CA PRO A 56 -17.55 0.32 -7.02
C PRO A 56 -17.21 -0.64 -5.89
N THR A 57 -15.99 -1.19 -5.85
CA THR A 57 -15.52 -2.13 -4.83
C THR A 57 -14.81 -1.46 -3.64
N ALA A 58 -14.53 -0.15 -3.72
CA ALA A 58 -13.94 0.56 -2.59
C ALA A 58 -15.00 0.79 -1.51
N ASP A 59 -14.64 0.65 -0.23
CA ASP A 59 -15.53 0.98 0.88
C ASP A 59 -15.80 2.48 0.95
N GLU A 60 -14.80 3.28 0.58
CA GLU A 60 -14.88 4.73 0.60
C GLU A 60 -14.16 5.35 -0.61
N VAL A 61 -14.77 6.39 -1.18
CA VAL A 61 -14.14 7.23 -2.22
C VAL A 61 -14.17 8.67 -1.75
N VAL A 62 -12.99 9.28 -1.64
CA VAL A 62 -12.80 10.60 -1.04
C VAL A 62 -12.24 11.58 -2.07
N CYS A 63 -12.93 12.71 -2.26
CA CYS A 63 -12.43 13.82 -3.04
C CYS A 63 -11.76 14.83 -2.11
N ALA A 64 -10.43 14.70 -1.94
CA ALA A 64 -9.65 15.58 -1.07
C ALA A 64 -8.18 15.58 -1.50
N TRP A 65 -7.43 16.57 -1.02
CA TRP A 65 -5.97 16.56 -1.14
C TRP A 65 -5.38 15.35 -0.40
N PRO A 66 -4.58 14.49 -1.05
CA PRO A 66 -4.08 13.24 -0.49
C PRO A 66 -3.43 13.38 0.89
N HIS A 67 -2.51 14.34 1.05
CA HIS A 67 -1.83 14.57 2.33
C HIS A 67 -2.76 15.08 3.43
N THR A 68 -3.77 15.90 3.07
CA THR A 68 -4.77 16.40 4.03
C THR A 68 -5.66 15.27 4.52
N TYR A 69 -6.11 14.41 3.61
CA TYR A 69 -6.90 13.23 3.98
C TYR A 69 -6.08 12.27 4.85
N LEU A 70 -4.82 11.99 4.48
CA LEU A 70 -3.97 11.11 5.27
C LEU A 70 -3.75 11.64 6.70
N ALA A 71 -3.61 12.95 6.88
CA ALA A 71 -3.45 13.57 8.19
C ALA A 71 -4.70 13.48 9.08
N SER A 72 -5.88 13.30 8.48
CA SER A 72 -7.18 13.25 9.19
C SER A 72 -7.75 11.85 9.36
N THR A 73 -7.12 10.82 8.75
CA THR A 73 -7.61 9.44 8.80
C THR A 73 -6.73 8.57 9.71
N PRO A 74 -7.30 7.61 10.45
CA PRO A 74 -6.49 6.71 11.28
C PRO A 74 -5.61 5.81 10.42
N VAL A 75 -4.33 5.72 10.81
CA VAL A 75 -3.32 4.81 10.22
C VAL A 75 -2.70 4.00 11.35
N ASP A 76 -2.71 2.68 11.22
CA ASP A 76 -2.12 1.74 12.18
C ASP A 76 -1.02 0.87 11.53
N ALA A 77 -0.40 0.00 12.32
CA ALA A 77 0.65 -0.91 11.88
C ALA A 77 0.17 -2.05 10.95
N ARG A 78 -1.10 -2.05 10.54
CA ARG A 78 -1.67 -2.97 9.54
C ARG A 78 -2.14 -2.25 8.29
N THR A 79 -2.04 -0.92 8.29
CA THR A 79 -2.46 -0.08 7.19
C THR A 79 -1.46 -0.15 6.03
N VAL A 80 -1.97 -0.33 4.83
CA VAL A 80 -1.23 -0.30 3.57
C VAL A 80 -1.51 1.02 2.86
N VAL A 81 -0.48 1.70 2.38
CA VAL A 81 -0.57 2.94 1.61
C VAL A 81 -0.04 2.69 0.19
N CYS A 82 -0.88 2.90 -0.81
CA CYS A 82 -0.53 2.78 -2.23
C CYS A 82 -0.63 4.17 -2.89
N VAL A 83 0.50 4.75 -3.27
CA VAL A 83 0.57 6.04 -3.96
C VAL A 83 0.71 5.79 -5.46
N LEU A 84 -0.40 5.95 -6.18
CA LEU A 84 -0.52 5.65 -7.60
C LEU A 84 -0.71 6.92 -8.44
N THR A 85 -0.35 8.08 -7.89
CA THR A 85 -0.30 9.35 -8.60
C THR A 85 1.02 9.50 -9.37
N HIS A 86 1.08 10.45 -10.30
CA HIS A 86 2.30 10.78 -11.06
C HIS A 86 2.68 12.26 -10.94
N ASP A 87 1.97 13.03 -10.12
CA ASP A 87 2.20 14.47 -9.96
C ASP A 87 2.99 14.74 -8.68
N PRO A 88 4.24 15.25 -8.78
CA PRO A 88 5.09 15.53 -7.63
C PRO A 88 4.48 16.45 -6.59
N LYS A 89 3.55 17.34 -6.98
CA LYS A 89 2.85 18.25 -6.05
C LYS A 89 1.96 17.50 -5.06
N PHE A 90 1.48 16.29 -5.43
CA PHE A 90 0.73 15.41 -4.54
C PHE A 90 1.65 14.42 -3.84
N ASP A 91 2.61 13.84 -4.58
CA ASP A 91 3.46 12.74 -4.11
C ASP A 91 4.34 13.16 -2.93
N VAL A 92 5.06 14.28 -3.03
CA VAL A 92 6.05 14.66 -2.02
C VAL A 92 5.40 14.97 -0.67
N PRO A 93 4.37 15.84 -0.56
CA PRO A 93 3.70 16.09 0.71
C PRO A 93 3.03 14.84 1.30
N LEU A 94 2.43 14.01 0.44
CA LEU A 94 1.77 12.78 0.84
C LEU A 94 2.77 11.77 1.42
N LEU A 95 3.88 11.52 0.72
CA LEU A 95 4.90 10.57 1.14
C LEU A 95 5.63 11.03 2.40
N ALA A 96 5.97 12.32 2.50
CA ALA A 96 6.54 12.86 3.72
C ALA A 96 5.61 12.70 4.93
N ALA A 97 4.29 12.80 4.73
CA ALA A 97 3.31 12.51 5.77
C ALA A 97 3.20 11.00 6.05
N ALA A 98 3.12 10.15 5.02
CA ALA A 98 2.98 8.71 5.15
C ALA A 98 4.15 8.07 5.89
N LEU A 99 5.37 8.52 5.63
CA LEU A 99 6.59 8.03 6.28
C LEU A 99 6.68 8.35 7.77
N ARG A 100 5.86 9.29 8.27
CA ARG A 100 5.73 9.59 9.72
C ARG A 100 4.65 8.73 10.39
N THR A 101 3.88 7.96 9.64
CA THR A 101 2.84 7.07 10.17
C THR A 101 3.41 5.69 10.49
N PRO A 102 2.70 4.89 11.31
CA PRO A 102 3.06 3.50 11.57
C PRO A 102 2.62 2.55 10.44
N ALA A 103 2.25 3.05 9.25
CA ALA A 103 1.81 2.19 8.14
C ALA A 103 2.77 1.02 7.90
N ALA A 104 2.21 -0.19 7.77
CA ALA A 104 2.99 -1.41 7.55
C ALA A 104 3.72 -1.39 6.21
N TYR A 105 3.10 -0.79 5.20
CA TYR A 105 3.63 -0.79 3.84
C TYR A 105 3.32 0.53 3.14
N ILE A 106 4.28 1.08 2.40
CA ILE A 106 4.13 2.30 1.61
C ILE A 106 4.70 2.04 0.22
N GLY A 107 3.81 1.71 -0.73
CA GLY A 107 4.16 1.44 -2.12
C GLY A 107 3.93 2.66 -3.02
N VAL A 108 4.85 2.93 -3.92
CA VAL A 108 4.80 4.12 -4.78
C VAL A 108 5.03 3.75 -6.24
N MET A 109 4.07 4.07 -7.09
CA MET A 109 4.18 3.86 -8.54
C MET A 109 5.18 4.83 -9.17
N GLY A 110 5.89 4.35 -10.17
CA GLY A 110 6.79 5.15 -10.98
C GLY A 110 7.92 4.34 -11.62
N SER A 111 8.64 4.96 -12.54
CA SER A 111 9.87 4.38 -13.09
C SER A 111 11.03 4.51 -12.08
N ARG A 112 12.12 3.75 -12.30
CA ARG A 112 13.37 3.92 -11.52
C ARG A 112 13.89 5.36 -11.55
N ARG A 113 13.77 6.05 -12.69
CA ARG A 113 14.13 7.46 -12.83
C ARG A 113 13.23 8.35 -11.95
N THR A 114 11.92 8.19 -12.04
CA THR A 114 10.97 8.93 -11.21
C THR A 114 11.21 8.69 -9.72
N HIS A 115 11.60 7.46 -9.35
CA HIS A 115 11.96 7.13 -7.97
C HIS A 115 13.18 7.93 -7.50
N ALA A 116 14.27 7.97 -8.29
CA ALA A 116 15.47 8.73 -7.93
C ALA A 116 15.18 10.23 -7.72
N ASP A 117 14.41 10.84 -8.64
CA ASP A 117 14.00 12.24 -8.52
C ASP A 117 13.11 12.48 -7.28
N ARG A 118 12.25 11.53 -6.96
CA ARG A 118 11.37 11.55 -5.76
C ARG A 118 12.18 11.49 -4.47
N LEU A 119 13.17 10.60 -4.38
CA LEU A 119 14.06 10.52 -3.21
C LEU A 119 14.80 11.83 -2.95
N ALA A 120 15.31 12.50 -4.00
CA ALA A 120 15.96 13.80 -3.86
C ALA A 120 15.01 14.84 -3.23
N ARG A 121 13.78 14.95 -3.74
CA ARG A 121 12.76 15.87 -3.21
C ARG A 121 12.32 15.54 -1.79
N LEU A 122 12.24 14.26 -1.43
CA LEU A 122 11.89 13.86 -0.06
C LEU A 122 13.01 14.20 0.93
N ARG A 123 14.29 14.07 0.53
CA ARG A 123 15.42 14.55 1.34
C ARG A 123 15.35 16.07 1.55
N GLU A 124 15.06 16.83 0.50
CA GLU A 124 14.84 18.28 0.60
C GLU A 124 13.67 18.63 1.53
N ALA A 125 12.65 17.77 1.59
CA ALA A 125 11.52 17.90 2.51
C ALA A 125 11.82 17.40 3.94
N GLY A 126 13.07 17.01 4.24
CA GLY A 126 13.53 16.63 5.56
C GLY A 126 13.24 15.17 5.95
N VAL A 127 13.00 14.27 4.98
CA VAL A 127 12.89 12.83 5.24
C VAL A 127 14.28 12.22 5.32
N ASP A 128 14.56 11.49 6.39
CA ASP A 128 15.83 10.79 6.60
C ASP A 128 15.92 9.46 5.82
N GLU A 129 17.12 8.89 5.75
CA GLU A 129 17.37 7.65 5.00
C GLU A 129 16.60 6.45 5.59
N ALA A 130 16.37 6.41 6.90
CA ALA A 130 15.58 5.36 7.53
C ALA A 130 14.11 5.42 7.07
N GLY A 131 13.55 6.62 6.96
CA GLY A 131 12.22 6.85 6.38
C GLY A 131 12.18 6.44 4.90
N LEU A 132 13.16 6.88 4.11
CA LEU A 132 13.23 6.58 2.68
C LEU A 132 13.34 5.07 2.41
N ALA A 133 14.04 4.31 3.25
CA ALA A 133 14.18 2.86 3.15
C ALA A 133 12.84 2.10 3.34
N ARG A 134 11.80 2.75 3.88
CA ARG A 134 10.45 2.17 4.02
C ARG A 134 9.63 2.22 2.73
N LEU A 135 10.11 2.90 1.69
CA LEU A 135 9.38 3.01 0.43
C LEU A 135 9.61 1.79 -0.47
N ALA A 136 8.55 1.09 -0.82
CA ALA A 136 8.54 0.15 -1.94
C ALA A 136 8.33 0.94 -3.25
N SER A 137 9.41 1.21 -3.98
CA SER A 137 9.34 2.02 -5.22
C SER A 137 10.50 1.69 -6.18
N PRO A 138 10.21 1.36 -7.41
CA PRO A 138 8.87 1.15 -8.01
C PRO A 138 8.10 0.04 -7.29
N VAL A 139 6.78 0.27 -7.10
CA VAL A 139 5.90 -0.66 -6.38
C VAL A 139 5.65 -1.95 -7.17
N GLY A 140 5.62 -3.08 -6.46
CA GLY A 140 5.26 -4.39 -6.99
C GLY A 140 6.45 -5.32 -7.23
N LEU A 141 6.19 -6.62 -7.21
CA LEU A 141 7.17 -7.65 -7.58
C LEU A 141 7.39 -7.67 -9.10
N ASP A 142 8.56 -8.08 -9.52
CA ASP A 142 8.89 -8.27 -10.94
C ASP A 142 8.20 -9.53 -11.51
N LEU A 143 6.95 -9.34 -11.95
CA LEU A 143 6.14 -10.35 -12.62
C LEU A 143 6.03 -10.13 -14.14
N GLY A 144 6.68 -9.09 -14.68
CA GLY A 144 6.54 -8.68 -16.08
C GLY A 144 5.18 -8.07 -16.40
N ALA A 145 4.48 -7.53 -15.41
CA ALA A 145 3.14 -6.94 -15.52
C ALA A 145 3.08 -5.81 -16.58
N ARG A 146 2.01 -5.79 -17.37
CA ARG A 146 1.78 -4.83 -18.46
C ARG A 146 0.44 -4.10 -18.36
N THR A 147 -0.60 -4.76 -17.84
CA THR A 147 -1.92 -4.17 -17.68
C THR A 147 -2.11 -3.61 -16.27
N PRO A 148 -3.11 -2.73 -16.04
CA PRO A 148 -3.46 -2.28 -14.70
C PRO A 148 -3.78 -3.45 -13.75
N GLU A 149 -4.46 -4.48 -14.22
CA GLU A 149 -4.83 -5.67 -13.46
C GLU A 149 -3.59 -6.49 -13.07
N GLU A 150 -2.68 -6.75 -14.01
CA GLU A 150 -1.42 -7.45 -13.74
C GLU A 150 -0.53 -6.66 -12.77
N THR A 151 -0.48 -5.33 -12.92
CA THR A 151 0.23 -4.44 -12.00
C THR A 151 -0.39 -4.51 -10.59
N ALA A 152 -1.72 -4.54 -10.49
CA ALA A 152 -2.39 -4.70 -9.20
C ALA A 152 -2.07 -6.06 -8.54
N VAL A 153 -1.95 -7.14 -9.31
CA VAL A 153 -1.48 -8.44 -8.81
C VAL A 153 -0.04 -8.35 -8.31
N SER A 154 0.85 -7.70 -9.05
CA SER A 154 2.25 -7.48 -8.66
C SER A 154 2.35 -6.69 -7.35
N ILE A 155 1.57 -5.61 -7.18
CA ILE A 155 1.47 -4.82 -5.95
C ILE A 155 0.95 -5.68 -4.79
N ALA A 156 -0.13 -6.43 -5.02
CA ALA A 156 -0.73 -7.28 -4.01
C ALA A 156 0.23 -8.38 -3.54
N ALA A 157 1.00 -8.98 -4.47
CA ALA A 157 2.00 -9.98 -4.16
C ALA A 157 3.14 -9.40 -3.30
N GLU A 158 3.61 -8.18 -3.58
CA GLU A 158 4.61 -7.50 -2.76
C GLU A 158 4.09 -7.17 -1.36
N ILE A 159 2.84 -6.71 -1.24
CA ILE A 159 2.20 -6.46 0.06
C ILE A 159 2.11 -7.75 0.89
N ILE A 160 1.73 -8.87 0.27
CA ILE A 160 1.66 -10.19 0.94
C ILE A 160 3.06 -10.63 1.36
N GLN A 161 4.03 -10.52 0.46
CA GLN A 161 5.44 -10.85 0.72
C GLN A 161 5.98 -10.06 1.91
N HIS A 162 5.76 -8.74 1.91
CA HIS A 162 6.20 -7.85 3.00
C HIS A 162 5.54 -8.22 4.34
N ARG A 163 4.23 -8.50 4.32
CA ARG A 163 3.46 -8.83 5.53
C ARG A 163 3.90 -10.13 6.18
N TRP A 164 4.30 -11.13 5.41
CA TRP A 164 4.55 -12.49 5.90
C TRP A 164 6.01 -12.93 5.76
N GLY A 165 6.90 -12.05 5.31
CA GLY A 165 8.32 -12.36 5.14
C GLY A 165 8.62 -13.36 4.03
N GLY A 166 7.75 -13.47 3.02
CA GLY A 166 7.97 -14.33 1.86
C GLY A 166 9.13 -13.84 0.98
N THR A 167 9.70 -14.72 0.16
CA THR A 167 10.82 -14.40 -0.74
C THR A 167 10.37 -13.85 -2.09
N GLY A 168 9.10 -14.04 -2.47
CA GLY A 168 8.59 -13.76 -3.82
C GLY A 168 9.05 -14.76 -4.89
N ARG A 169 9.80 -15.80 -4.51
CA ARG A 169 10.27 -16.87 -5.43
C ARG A 169 9.21 -17.96 -5.61
N PRO A 170 9.25 -18.72 -6.73
CA PRO A 170 8.40 -19.90 -6.90
C PRO A 170 8.60 -20.90 -5.74
N LEU A 171 7.52 -21.39 -5.15
CA LEU A 171 7.59 -22.38 -4.06
C LEU A 171 8.30 -23.67 -4.47
N ALA A 172 8.23 -24.05 -5.74
CA ALA A 172 8.94 -25.22 -6.29
C ALA A 172 10.47 -25.12 -6.22
N GLU A 173 11.02 -23.92 -6.07
CA GLU A 173 12.47 -23.67 -5.94
C GLU A 173 12.93 -23.57 -4.48
N LEU A 174 12.00 -23.69 -3.54
CA LEU A 174 12.28 -23.53 -2.11
C LEU A 174 12.14 -24.85 -1.38
N SER A 175 12.81 -24.95 -0.24
CA SER A 175 12.68 -26.06 0.70
C SER A 175 12.21 -25.55 2.05
N GLY A 176 11.58 -26.40 2.87
CA GLY A 176 11.09 -26.06 4.21
C GLY A 176 9.60 -25.79 4.27
N ALA A 177 9.16 -25.07 5.30
CA ALA A 177 7.75 -24.76 5.52
C ALA A 177 7.21 -23.77 4.47
N ILE A 178 6.02 -24.03 3.94
CA ILE A 178 5.33 -23.15 2.97
C ILE A 178 4.83 -21.87 3.66
N HIS A 179 4.36 -22.00 4.90
CA HIS A 179 3.86 -20.86 5.69
C HIS A 179 4.94 -20.38 6.66
N HIS A 180 5.22 -19.08 6.61
CA HIS A 180 6.10 -18.42 7.56
C HIS A 180 5.34 -18.12 8.85
N ALA A 181 6.06 -18.12 9.99
CA ALA A 181 5.48 -17.65 11.24
C ALA A 181 5.12 -16.15 11.10
N PRO A 182 4.05 -15.67 11.78
CA PRO A 182 3.78 -14.23 11.82
C PRO A 182 4.99 -13.46 12.38
N LEU A 183 5.32 -12.34 11.76
CA LEU A 183 6.36 -11.40 12.22
C LEU A 183 5.91 -10.69 13.49
#